data_2c5be2a3a151cb5808bc6cd3aa2e91b7
#
_entry.id   2c5be2a3a151cb5808bc6cd3aa2e91b7
#
_cell.length_a   1.000
_cell.length_b   1.000
_cell.length_c   1.000
_cell.angle_alpha   90.00
_cell.angle_beta   90.00
_cell.angle_gamma   90.00
#
_symmetry.space_group_name_H-M   'P 1'
#
loop_
_entity.id
_entity.type
_entity.pdbx_description
1 polymer ?
#
loop_
_entity_poly.entity_id
_entity_poly.type
_entity_poly.pdbx_seq_one_letter_code
_entity_poly.pdbx_strand_id
1 'polypeptide(L)'
;MSQDLKARTAIEDDSTQLADYMENVYDCFGIDTEIHSEGCLILTPTEHMISSFPGLTEDGLTITYDRNIALSFEDAHFITWEHPITNSAVDMVVSNEMGNTSVTAVDYKGTPAGSVLLECLFSLESAPIAELQTSRYLPPTMIRVVCDERGADHNVKLRHKKINAARQQVDVGVGNKIVKAKKKILKAMLQRSEKFAELKSAKLLELAHQQASETLSKEINRLKALSKVNPNIRVEEIAYFEKQLAALTDVIDAANIRLDAIRVIVAT
;
A
#
# COMPACT_ATOMS: atom_id res chain seq x y z
N MET A 1 -18.22 -5.00 -30.03
CA MET A 1 -16.95 -4.23 -29.97
C MET A 1 -17.13 -2.80 -29.44
N SER A 2 -17.96 -1.95 -30.04
CA SER A 2 -18.16 -0.57 -29.54
C SER A 2 -18.88 -0.50 -28.17
N GLN A 3 -19.88 -1.34 -27.90
CA GLN A 3 -20.57 -1.41 -26.61
C GLN A 3 -19.67 -2.00 -25.50
N ASP A 4 -18.84 -2.98 -25.82
CA ASP A 4 -17.86 -3.54 -24.88
C ASP A 4 -16.78 -2.52 -24.47
N LEU A 5 -16.32 -1.70 -25.42
CA LEU A 5 -15.38 -0.63 -25.15
C LEU A 5 -16.00 0.44 -24.23
N LYS A 6 -17.24 0.85 -24.52
CA LYS A 6 -17.97 1.80 -23.67
C LYS A 6 -18.19 1.27 -22.26
N ALA A 7 -18.54 -0.01 -22.12
CA ALA A 7 -18.74 -0.63 -20.81
C ALA A 7 -17.42 -0.74 -20.03
N ARG A 8 -16.30 -1.06 -20.69
CA ARG A 8 -14.96 -1.08 -20.07
C ARG A 8 -14.54 0.32 -19.64
N THR A 9 -14.69 1.32 -20.50
CA THR A 9 -14.36 2.71 -20.16
C THR A 9 -15.20 3.19 -18.98
N ALA A 10 -16.49 2.85 -18.91
CA ALA A 10 -17.34 3.23 -17.78
C ALA A 10 -16.94 2.56 -16.46
N ILE A 11 -16.38 1.34 -16.51
CA ILE A 11 -15.85 0.66 -15.32
C ILE A 11 -14.50 1.29 -14.90
N GLU A 12 -13.68 1.66 -15.87
CA GLU A 12 -12.38 2.32 -15.61
C GLU A 12 -12.57 3.78 -15.13
N ASP A 13 -13.65 4.42 -15.56
CA ASP A 13 -14.04 5.77 -15.13
C ASP A 13 -14.77 5.77 -13.75
N ASP A 14 -15.02 4.59 -13.13
CA ASP A 14 -15.49 4.53 -11.74
C ASP A 14 -14.39 5.04 -10.79
N SER A 15 -14.42 6.34 -10.57
CA SER A 15 -13.42 7.10 -9.84
C SER A 15 -13.66 7.18 -8.34
N THR A 16 -14.66 6.46 -7.80
CA THR A 16 -15.02 6.54 -6.37
C THR A 16 -13.82 6.26 -5.45
N GLN A 17 -13.02 5.25 -5.79
CA GLN A 17 -11.83 4.92 -5.00
C GLN A 17 -10.73 5.98 -5.13
N LEU A 18 -10.56 6.58 -6.29
CA LEU A 18 -9.61 7.65 -6.53
C LEU A 18 -10.03 8.93 -5.80
N ALA A 19 -11.30 9.30 -5.88
CA ALA A 19 -11.84 10.46 -5.18
C ALA A 19 -11.63 10.34 -3.67
N ASP A 20 -12.01 9.19 -3.08
CA ASP A 20 -11.81 8.90 -1.66
C ASP A 20 -10.32 8.95 -1.26
N TYR A 21 -9.43 8.44 -2.13
CA TYR A 21 -7.98 8.48 -1.89
C TYR A 21 -7.46 9.91 -1.90
N MET A 22 -7.80 10.68 -2.96
CA MET A 22 -7.31 12.05 -3.11
C MET A 22 -7.89 13.00 -2.05
N GLU A 23 -9.14 12.83 -1.64
CA GLU A 23 -9.73 13.58 -0.53
C GLU A 23 -8.93 13.39 0.77
N ASN A 24 -8.55 12.14 1.10
CA ASN A 24 -7.68 11.89 2.24
C ASN A 24 -6.29 12.51 2.09
N VAL A 25 -5.75 12.56 0.87
CA VAL A 25 -4.47 13.23 0.58
C VAL A 25 -4.60 14.74 0.79
N TYR A 26 -5.66 15.36 0.25
CA TYR A 26 -5.90 16.80 0.42
C TYR A 26 -6.02 17.17 1.90
N ASP A 27 -6.81 16.43 2.66
CA ASP A 27 -6.95 16.61 4.11
C ASP A 27 -5.59 16.50 4.83
N CYS A 28 -4.79 15.48 4.48
CA CYS A 28 -3.47 15.27 5.10
C CYS A 28 -2.49 16.39 4.82
N PHE A 29 -2.53 16.96 3.61
CA PHE A 29 -1.61 18.02 3.20
C PHE A 29 -2.13 19.43 3.50
N GLY A 30 -3.34 19.56 4.04
CA GLY A 30 -3.95 20.84 4.42
C GLY A 30 -4.42 21.64 3.21
N ILE A 31 -4.95 20.95 2.20
CA ILE A 31 -5.58 21.53 1.03
C ILE A 31 -7.09 21.59 1.29
N ASP A 32 -7.68 22.75 1.12
CA ASP A 32 -9.12 22.90 1.24
C ASP A 32 -9.83 22.51 -0.05
N THR A 33 -10.98 21.87 0.08
CA THR A 33 -11.80 21.40 -1.04
C THR A 33 -13.20 21.99 -0.96
N GLU A 34 -13.57 22.77 -1.95
CA GLU A 34 -14.89 23.36 -2.05
C GLU A 34 -15.65 22.85 -3.28
N ILE A 35 -16.96 22.69 -3.16
CA ILE A 35 -17.81 22.35 -4.31
C ILE A 35 -18.01 23.60 -5.16
N HIS A 36 -17.47 23.61 -6.37
CA HIS A 36 -17.66 24.70 -7.33
C HIS A 36 -19.01 24.59 -8.03
N SER A 37 -19.31 23.43 -8.56
CA SER A 37 -20.55 23.08 -9.28
C SER A 37 -20.78 21.57 -9.19
N GLU A 38 -21.90 21.09 -9.74
CA GLU A 38 -22.20 19.67 -9.75
C GLU A 38 -21.03 18.88 -10.40
N GLY A 39 -20.36 18.05 -9.59
CA GLY A 39 -19.24 17.22 -10.02
C GLY A 39 -17.90 17.93 -10.21
N CYS A 40 -17.78 19.23 -9.89
CA CYS A 40 -16.52 19.96 -9.88
C CYS A 40 -16.15 20.41 -8.47
N LEU A 41 -14.87 20.26 -8.14
CA LEU A 41 -14.27 20.73 -6.89
C LEU A 41 -13.22 21.78 -7.19
N ILE A 42 -13.08 22.75 -6.30
CA ILE A 42 -11.92 23.65 -6.28
C ILE A 42 -11.02 23.22 -5.14
N LEU A 43 -9.75 23.02 -5.46
CA LEU A 43 -8.68 22.82 -4.50
C LEU A 43 -8.05 24.19 -4.20
N THR A 44 -7.98 24.57 -2.94
CA THR A 44 -7.40 25.85 -2.52
C THR A 44 -6.29 25.60 -1.50
N PRO A 45 -5.09 26.20 -1.70
CA PRO A 45 -4.02 26.11 -0.73
C PRO A 45 -4.40 26.82 0.56
N THR A 46 -4.11 26.22 1.73
CA THR A 46 -4.33 26.86 3.02
C THR A 46 -3.03 27.24 3.70
N GLU A 47 -3.11 28.11 4.71
CA GLU A 47 -1.97 28.45 5.57
C GLU A 47 -1.42 27.25 6.36
N HIS A 48 -2.17 26.16 6.40
CA HIS A 48 -1.82 24.92 7.11
C HIS A 48 -1.15 23.89 6.21
N MET A 49 -0.93 24.20 4.92
CA MET A 49 -0.22 23.31 4.02
C MET A 49 1.16 22.97 4.57
N ILE A 50 1.43 21.67 4.63
CA ILE A 50 2.68 21.13 5.18
C ILE A 50 3.82 21.26 4.17
N SER A 51 3.51 21.18 2.89
CA SER A 51 4.43 21.35 1.75
C SER A 51 3.68 21.80 0.51
N SER A 52 4.37 22.34 -0.49
CA SER A 52 3.76 22.66 -1.79
C SER A 52 3.19 21.39 -2.41
N PHE A 53 1.94 21.47 -2.87
CA PHE A 53 1.28 20.36 -3.54
C PHE A 53 1.46 20.47 -5.05
N PRO A 54 1.87 19.40 -5.74
CA PRO A 54 2.16 19.46 -7.18
C PRO A 54 0.94 19.87 -8.00
N GLY A 55 1.12 20.88 -8.86
CA GLY A 55 0.07 21.38 -9.72
C GLY A 55 -0.95 22.31 -9.06
N LEU A 56 -0.88 22.53 -7.75
CA LEU A 56 -1.71 23.49 -7.05
C LEU A 56 -1.04 24.86 -7.06
N THR A 57 -1.73 25.88 -7.59
CA THR A 57 -1.30 27.27 -7.60
C THR A 57 -1.97 28.06 -6.47
N GLU A 58 -1.51 29.29 -6.22
CA GLU A 58 -2.13 30.19 -5.25
C GLU A 58 -3.58 30.54 -5.61
N ASP A 59 -3.91 30.55 -6.89
CA ASP A 59 -5.26 30.81 -7.41
C ASP A 59 -6.21 29.61 -7.26
N GLY A 60 -5.71 28.47 -6.78
CA GLY A 60 -6.46 27.23 -6.69
C GLY A 60 -6.43 26.41 -7.98
N LEU A 61 -7.15 25.30 -7.97
CA LEU A 61 -7.25 24.40 -9.11
C LEU A 61 -8.66 23.77 -9.17
N THR A 62 -9.33 23.92 -10.31
CA THR A 62 -10.62 23.26 -10.53
C THR A 62 -10.39 21.84 -11.05
N ILE A 63 -10.99 20.87 -10.38
CA ILE A 63 -10.87 19.45 -10.72
C ILE A 63 -12.23 18.79 -10.88
N THR A 64 -12.27 17.71 -11.62
CA THR A 64 -13.42 16.81 -11.71
C THR A 64 -12.97 15.37 -11.87
N TYR A 65 -13.77 14.45 -11.36
CA TYR A 65 -13.60 13.00 -11.56
C TYR A 65 -14.55 12.45 -12.62
N ASP A 66 -15.38 13.30 -13.23
CA ASP A 66 -16.32 12.90 -14.29
C ASP A 66 -15.80 13.36 -15.66
N ARG A 67 -15.62 12.40 -16.56
CA ARG A 67 -15.14 12.65 -17.92
C ARG A 67 -16.07 13.57 -18.72
N ASN A 68 -17.39 13.43 -18.55
CA ASN A 68 -18.34 14.23 -19.32
C ASN A 68 -18.31 15.69 -18.87
N ILE A 69 -18.10 15.91 -17.58
CA ILE A 69 -17.95 17.26 -17.02
C ILE A 69 -16.64 17.87 -17.54
N ALA A 70 -15.54 17.14 -17.49
CA ALA A 70 -14.25 17.60 -18.01
C ALA A 70 -14.31 17.99 -19.51
N LEU A 71 -15.10 17.25 -20.30
CA LEU A 71 -15.30 17.57 -21.72
C LEU A 71 -16.15 18.82 -21.93
N SER A 72 -16.92 19.25 -20.93
CA SER A 72 -17.82 20.40 -21.00
C SER A 72 -17.23 21.67 -20.39
N PHE A 73 -16.20 21.55 -19.56
CA PHE A 73 -15.53 22.63 -18.86
C PHE A 73 -14.04 22.64 -19.18
N GLU A 74 -13.58 23.62 -19.96
CA GLU A 74 -12.17 23.75 -20.38
C GLU A 74 -11.20 23.91 -19.21
N ASP A 75 -11.64 24.57 -18.13
CA ASP A 75 -10.79 24.87 -16.97
C ASP A 75 -10.77 23.74 -15.91
N ALA A 76 -11.57 22.68 -16.08
CA ALA A 76 -11.62 21.59 -15.14
C ALA A 76 -10.63 20.46 -15.50
N HIS A 77 -9.67 20.21 -14.62
CA HIS A 77 -8.74 19.11 -14.78
C HIS A 77 -9.43 17.77 -14.49
N PHE A 78 -9.38 16.86 -15.46
CA PHE A 78 -9.91 15.52 -15.29
C PHE A 78 -8.93 14.64 -14.51
N ILE A 79 -9.24 14.34 -13.27
CA ILE A 79 -8.37 13.57 -12.39
C ILE A 79 -8.62 12.07 -12.62
N THR A 80 -7.55 11.37 -13.02
CA THR A 80 -7.48 9.91 -13.17
C THR A 80 -6.28 9.38 -12.40
N TRP A 81 -6.14 8.05 -12.30
CA TRP A 81 -4.97 7.43 -11.69
C TRP A 81 -3.66 7.79 -12.40
N GLU A 82 -3.71 8.06 -13.71
CA GLU A 82 -2.55 8.43 -14.54
C GLU A 82 -2.31 9.94 -14.58
N HIS A 83 -3.20 10.74 -13.98
CA HIS A 83 -3.05 12.20 -14.00
C HIS A 83 -1.77 12.61 -13.26
N PRO A 84 -0.99 13.59 -13.79
CA PRO A 84 0.27 14.01 -13.17
C PRO A 84 0.12 14.41 -11.69
N ILE A 85 -0.98 15.05 -11.32
CA ILE A 85 -1.28 15.43 -9.93
C ILE A 85 -1.42 14.19 -9.06
N THR A 86 -2.13 13.18 -9.52
CA THR A 86 -2.32 11.92 -8.79
C THR A 86 -0.99 11.19 -8.62
N ASN A 87 -0.21 11.06 -9.70
CA ASN A 87 1.11 10.43 -9.63
C ASN A 87 2.03 11.17 -8.67
N SER A 88 2.07 12.49 -8.74
CA SER A 88 2.88 13.30 -7.83
C SER A 88 2.40 13.21 -6.39
N ALA A 89 1.08 13.13 -6.15
CA ALA A 89 0.53 12.91 -4.82
C ALA A 89 0.93 11.53 -4.25
N VAL A 90 0.86 10.49 -5.08
CA VAL A 90 1.34 9.14 -4.71
C VAL A 90 2.83 9.18 -4.40
N ASP A 91 3.64 9.80 -5.24
CA ASP A 91 5.08 9.94 -5.03
C ASP A 91 5.39 10.71 -3.74
N MET A 92 4.64 11.77 -3.43
CA MET A 92 4.77 12.50 -2.18
C MET A 92 4.46 11.62 -0.96
N VAL A 93 3.39 10.84 -1.01
CA VAL A 93 3.02 9.93 0.09
C VAL A 93 4.07 8.83 0.27
N VAL A 94 4.61 8.30 -0.82
CA VAL A 94 5.59 7.20 -0.79
C VAL A 94 6.99 7.69 -0.41
N SER A 95 7.40 8.86 -0.90
CA SER A 95 8.76 9.40 -0.69
C SER A 95 8.90 10.27 0.55
N ASN A 96 7.80 10.78 1.10
CA ASN A 96 7.81 11.67 2.25
C ASN A 96 7.59 10.89 3.56
N GLU A 97 8.21 11.34 4.65
CA GLU A 97 7.93 10.82 5.99
C GLU A 97 6.51 11.16 6.49
N MET A 98 5.81 12.03 5.75
CA MET A 98 4.45 12.45 6.06
C MET A 98 3.42 11.55 5.37
N GLY A 99 2.27 11.37 6.01
CA GLY A 99 1.20 10.48 5.51
C GLY A 99 1.33 9.04 5.97
N ASN A 100 2.49 8.64 6.51
CA ASN A 100 2.74 7.27 6.98
C ASN A 100 2.19 7.01 8.39
N THR A 101 1.73 8.05 9.08
CA THR A 101 1.22 7.94 10.44
C THR A 101 -0.12 8.62 10.59
N SER A 102 -1.05 7.98 11.31
CA SER A 102 -2.36 8.57 11.61
C SER A 102 -2.85 8.19 12.99
N VAL A 103 -3.73 9.03 13.54
CA VAL A 103 -4.49 8.74 14.76
C VAL A 103 -5.97 8.76 14.41
N THR A 104 -6.70 7.74 14.79
CA THR A 104 -8.13 7.64 14.53
C THR A 104 -8.87 7.15 15.77
N ALA A 105 -10.09 7.61 15.96
CA ALA A 105 -10.98 7.07 16.97
C ALA A 105 -11.95 6.06 16.31
N VAL A 106 -12.29 5.01 17.03
CA VAL A 106 -13.21 3.97 16.54
C VAL A 106 -14.09 3.51 17.70
N ASP A 107 -15.40 3.57 17.50
CA ASP A 107 -16.33 2.86 18.38
C ASP A 107 -16.31 1.36 18.03
N TYR A 108 -15.67 0.59 18.90
CA TYR A 108 -15.54 -0.86 18.71
C TYR A 108 -16.10 -1.61 19.91
N LYS A 109 -17.22 -2.28 19.70
CA LYS A 109 -17.90 -3.09 20.73
C LYS A 109 -16.96 -4.16 21.29
N GLY A 110 -16.75 -4.11 22.60
CA GLY A 110 -15.92 -5.07 23.34
C GLY A 110 -14.49 -4.62 23.62
N THR A 111 -14.13 -3.40 23.22
CA THR A 111 -12.87 -2.77 23.64
C THR A 111 -13.21 -1.65 24.62
N PRO A 112 -12.58 -1.60 25.83
CA PRO A 112 -12.83 -0.53 26.78
C PRO A 112 -12.48 0.83 26.19
N ALA A 113 -13.32 1.83 26.42
CA ALA A 113 -13.04 3.21 26.01
C ALA A 113 -11.68 3.67 26.53
N GLY A 114 -10.92 4.39 25.71
CA GLY A 114 -9.56 4.85 26.01
C GLY A 114 -8.47 3.79 25.82
N SER A 115 -8.81 2.55 25.43
CA SER A 115 -7.83 1.55 24.99
C SER A 115 -7.24 1.94 23.66
N VAL A 116 -5.98 1.54 23.43
CA VAL A 116 -5.28 1.82 22.19
C VAL A 116 -4.96 0.52 21.45
N LEU A 117 -5.20 0.54 20.14
CA LEU A 117 -4.72 -0.47 19.21
C LEU A 117 -3.71 0.18 18.28
N LEU A 118 -2.69 -0.56 17.88
CA LEU A 118 -1.68 -0.13 16.93
C LEU A 118 -1.80 -0.98 15.67
N GLU A 119 -2.17 -0.35 14.56
CA GLU A 119 -2.12 -0.96 13.24
C GLU A 119 -0.81 -0.58 12.58
N CYS A 120 -0.03 -1.57 12.18
CA CYS A 120 1.22 -1.42 11.45
C CYS A 120 1.10 -2.11 10.10
N LEU A 121 1.58 -1.44 9.07
CA LEU A 121 1.76 -2.00 7.75
C LEU A 121 3.27 -2.16 7.51
N PHE A 122 3.67 -3.36 7.15
CA PHE A 122 5.05 -3.66 6.77
C PHE A 122 5.06 -4.11 5.32
N SER A 123 6.01 -3.63 4.54
CA SER A 123 6.31 -4.15 3.20
C SER A 123 7.36 -5.24 3.30
N LEU A 124 7.12 -6.38 2.66
CA LEU A 124 8.12 -7.42 2.42
C LEU A 124 8.62 -7.25 1.00
N GLU A 125 9.89 -6.93 0.87
CA GLU A 125 10.51 -6.59 -0.41
C GLU A 125 11.81 -7.38 -0.60
N SER A 126 12.05 -7.81 -1.83
CA SER A 126 13.31 -8.37 -2.30
C SER A 126 13.87 -7.53 -3.45
N ALA A 127 15.14 -7.68 -3.77
CA ALA A 127 15.72 -7.02 -4.93
C ALA A 127 14.99 -7.44 -6.22
N PRO A 128 14.45 -6.50 -7.01
CA PRO A 128 13.74 -6.83 -8.23
C PRO A 128 14.73 -7.13 -9.36
N ILE A 129 15.19 -8.39 -9.46
CA ILE A 129 16.11 -8.83 -10.51
C ILE A 129 15.28 -9.42 -11.66
N ALA A 130 15.22 -8.69 -12.79
CA ALA A 130 14.40 -9.06 -13.94
C ALA A 130 14.75 -10.43 -14.51
N GLU A 131 16.05 -10.76 -14.59
CA GLU A 131 16.56 -12.03 -15.13
C GLU A 131 16.13 -13.24 -14.27
N LEU A 132 15.95 -13.05 -12.97
CA LEU A 132 15.49 -14.08 -12.05
C LEU A 132 13.98 -14.14 -11.92
N GLN A 133 13.25 -13.16 -12.47
CA GLN A 133 11.80 -13.02 -12.33
C GLN A 133 11.35 -13.08 -10.86
N THR A 134 12.08 -12.39 -9.97
CA THR A 134 11.87 -12.45 -8.51
C THR A 134 10.44 -12.17 -8.09
N SER A 135 9.77 -11.19 -8.74
CA SER A 135 8.38 -10.84 -8.46
C SER A 135 7.37 -11.96 -8.76
N ARG A 136 7.75 -12.98 -9.52
CA ARG A 136 6.92 -14.16 -9.77
C ARG A 136 6.82 -15.06 -8.54
N TYR A 137 7.86 -15.12 -7.75
CA TYR A 137 7.96 -16.00 -6.58
C TYR A 137 7.75 -15.25 -5.27
N LEU A 138 8.28 -14.03 -5.19
CA LEU A 138 8.11 -13.13 -4.06
C LEU A 138 7.68 -11.73 -4.55
N PRO A 139 6.40 -11.53 -4.88
CA PRO A 139 5.90 -10.20 -5.21
C PRO A 139 5.96 -9.30 -3.98
N PRO A 140 6.13 -7.97 -4.15
CA PRO A 140 6.01 -7.02 -3.05
C PRO A 140 4.71 -7.27 -2.27
N THR A 141 4.81 -7.56 -0.99
CA THR A 141 3.66 -8.01 -0.19
C THR A 141 3.52 -7.18 1.07
N MET A 142 2.31 -6.67 1.31
CA MET A 142 1.98 -5.94 2.53
C MET A 142 1.59 -6.89 3.66
N ILE A 143 2.27 -6.76 4.78
CA ILE A 143 2.00 -7.50 6.01
C ILE A 143 1.36 -6.55 7.01
N ARG A 144 0.08 -6.77 7.29
CA ARG A 144 -0.66 -6.00 8.27
C ARG A 144 -0.67 -6.69 9.63
N VAL A 145 -0.43 -5.89 10.69
CA VAL A 145 -0.52 -6.32 12.09
C VAL A 145 -1.39 -5.33 12.85
N VAL A 146 -2.30 -5.82 13.70
CA VAL A 146 -3.10 -4.99 14.60
C VAL A 146 -2.87 -5.49 16.02
N CYS A 147 -2.08 -4.76 16.79
CA CYS A 147 -1.69 -5.15 18.14
C CYS A 147 -2.46 -4.33 19.19
N ASP A 148 -2.89 -4.97 20.27
CA ASP A 148 -3.45 -4.27 21.44
C ASP A 148 -2.37 -3.99 22.51
N GLU A 149 -2.73 -3.25 23.54
CA GLU A 149 -1.84 -2.89 24.67
C GLU A 149 -1.32 -4.16 25.40
N ARG A 150 -2.06 -5.27 25.36
CA ARG A 150 -1.70 -6.56 25.96
C ARG A 150 -0.78 -7.40 25.06
N GLY A 151 -0.63 -6.99 23.81
CA GLY A 151 0.22 -7.65 22.82
C GLY A 151 -0.46 -8.77 22.04
N ALA A 152 -1.78 -8.79 21.98
CA ALA A 152 -2.52 -9.72 21.12
C ALA A 152 -2.65 -9.16 19.69
N ASP A 153 -2.52 -10.03 18.67
CA ASP A 153 -2.78 -9.65 17.27
C ASP A 153 -4.27 -9.81 16.95
N HIS A 154 -4.90 -8.71 16.62
CA HIS A 154 -6.32 -8.62 16.25
C HIS A 154 -6.55 -8.53 14.74
N ASN A 155 -5.54 -8.76 13.91
CA ASN A 155 -5.60 -8.58 12.45
C ASN A 155 -6.79 -9.30 11.79
N VAL A 156 -7.11 -10.53 12.24
CA VAL A 156 -8.22 -11.32 11.68
C VAL A 156 -9.58 -10.74 12.06
N LYS A 157 -9.73 -10.28 13.32
CA LYS A 157 -10.99 -9.75 13.87
C LYS A 157 -11.26 -8.32 13.38
N LEU A 158 -10.21 -7.52 13.28
CA LEU A 158 -10.23 -6.10 12.89
C LEU A 158 -9.72 -5.92 11.45
N ARG A 159 -10.57 -6.30 10.51
CA ARG A 159 -10.26 -6.10 9.08
C ARG A 159 -10.18 -4.60 8.77
N HIS A 160 -9.29 -4.23 7.85
CA HIS A 160 -9.05 -2.84 7.45
C HIS A 160 -10.35 -2.11 7.05
N LYS A 161 -11.19 -2.71 6.20
CA LYS A 161 -12.51 -2.16 5.81
C LYS A 161 -13.39 -1.85 7.01
N LYS A 162 -13.36 -2.68 8.07
CA LYS A 162 -14.17 -2.47 9.27
C LYS A 162 -13.71 -1.27 10.09
N ILE A 163 -12.40 -1.10 10.22
CA ILE A 163 -11.81 0.06 10.90
C ILE A 163 -12.12 1.33 10.12
N ASN A 164 -11.93 1.32 8.80
CA ASN A 164 -12.18 2.49 7.97
C ASN A 164 -13.66 2.92 7.97
N ALA A 165 -14.60 1.97 7.97
CA ALA A 165 -16.02 2.29 8.02
C ALA A 165 -16.48 2.89 9.36
N ALA A 166 -15.76 2.59 10.45
CA ALA A 166 -16.08 3.07 11.80
C ALA A 166 -15.16 4.22 12.26
N ARG A 167 -14.24 4.68 11.41
CA ARG A 167 -13.27 5.71 11.76
C ARG A 167 -13.95 7.04 12.03
N GLN A 168 -13.45 7.73 13.04
CA GLN A 168 -13.75 9.12 13.33
C GLN A 168 -12.44 9.90 13.27
N GLN A 169 -12.47 11.07 12.68
CA GLN A 169 -11.31 11.96 12.65
C GLN A 169 -10.97 12.43 14.06
N VAL A 170 -9.68 12.52 14.32
CA VAL A 170 -9.14 13.04 15.58
C VAL A 170 -8.34 14.29 15.24
N ASP A 171 -8.64 15.40 15.91
CA ASP A 171 -7.84 16.62 15.77
C ASP A 171 -6.36 16.35 16.00
N VAL A 172 -5.50 16.96 15.19
CA VAL A 172 -4.03 16.73 15.20
C VAL A 172 -3.44 17.04 16.59
N GLY A 173 -3.90 18.10 17.24
CA GLY A 173 -3.43 18.48 18.59
C GLY A 173 -3.83 17.45 19.65
N VAL A 174 -5.04 16.89 19.55
CA VAL A 174 -5.51 15.80 20.43
C VAL A 174 -4.74 14.52 20.14
N GLY A 175 -4.57 14.16 18.88
CA GLY A 175 -3.78 13.01 18.47
C GLY A 175 -2.35 13.05 19.00
N ASN A 176 -1.68 14.18 18.88
CA ASN A 176 -0.34 14.39 19.42
C ASN A 176 -0.26 14.24 20.94
N LYS A 177 -1.29 14.71 21.68
CA LYS A 177 -1.36 14.53 23.14
C LYS A 177 -1.50 13.04 23.50
N ILE A 178 -2.34 12.31 22.79
CA ILE A 178 -2.54 10.86 22.99
C ILE A 178 -1.24 10.10 22.75
N VAL A 179 -0.57 10.34 21.62
CA VAL A 179 0.69 9.69 21.26
C VAL A 179 1.78 10.00 22.30
N LYS A 180 1.90 11.26 22.75
CA LYS A 180 2.84 11.65 23.82
C LYS A 180 2.55 10.93 25.12
N ALA A 181 1.29 10.89 25.56
CA ALA A 181 0.87 10.25 26.81
C ALA A 181 1.11 8.72 26.78
N LYS A 182 0.85 8.08 25.65
CA LYS A 182 0.96 6.61 25.47
C LYS A 182 2.31 6.17 24.87
N LYS A 183 3.30 7.04 24.73
CA LYS A 183 4.57 6.79 24.02
C LYS A 183 5.26 5.47 24.42
N LYS A 184 5.34 5.17 25.73
CA LYS A 184 5.98 3.93 26.22
C LYS A 184 5.23 2.68 25.77
N ILE A 185 3.90 2.71 25.83
CA ILE A 185 3.02 1.61 25.44
C ILE A 185 3.09 1.40 23.93
N LEU A 186 2.97 2.47 23.14
CA LEU A 186 3.05 2.43 21.69
C LEU A 186 4.40 1.88 21.20
N LYS A 187 5.50 2.25 21.85
CA LYS A 187 6.83 1.69 21.52
C LYS A 187 6.90 0.19 21.78
N ALA A 188 6.33 -0.30 22.88
CA ALA A 188 6.29 -1.72 23.17
C ALA A 188 5.37 -2.48 22.20
N MET A 189 4.25 -1.87 21.79
CA MET A 189 3.34 -2.43 20.79
C MET A 189 4.00 -2.51 19.42
N LEU A 190 4.77 -1.50 19.02
CA LEU A 190 5.52 -1.50 17.77
C LEU A 190 6.52 -2.66 17.72
N GLN A 191 7.35 -2.82 18.76
CA GLN A 191 8.29 -3.94 18.85
C GLN A 191 7.62 -5.32 18.77
N ARG A 192 6.41 -5.45 19.32
CA ARG A 192 5.62 -6.68 19.18
C ARG A 192 5.07 -6.86 17.77
N SER A 193 4.63 -5.77 17.15
CA SER A 193 4.14 -5.78 15.77
C SER A 193 5.23 -6.20 14.79
N GLU A 194 6.48 -5.77 15.00
CA GLU A 194 7.64 -6.20 14.24
C GLU A 194 7.83 -7.72 14.33
N LYS A 195 7.80 -8.28 15.54
CA LYS A 195 7.90 -9.74 15.73
C LYS A 195 6.77 -10.52 15.04
N PHE A 196 5.54 -10.00 15.08
CA PHE A 196 4.44 -10.61 14.35
C PHE A 196 4.63 -10.53 12.83
N ALA A 197 5.16 -9.42 12.34
CA ALA A 197 5.48 -9.25 10.93
C ALA A 197 6.60 -10.22 10.49
N GLU A 198 7.66 -10.38 11.28
CA GLU A 198 8.72 -11.36 11.06
C GLU A 198 8.20 -12.80 10.98
N LEU A 199 7.30 -13.19 11.90
CA LEU A 199 6.69 -14.52 11.86
C LEU A 199 5.80 -14.74 10.64
N LYS A 200 5.13 -13.69 10.16
CA LYS A 200 4.31 -13.74 8.94
C LYS A 200 5.18 -13.76 7.69
N SER A 201 6.24 -12.96 7.66
CA SER A 201 7.18 -12.92 6.52
C SER A 201 7.90 -14.26 6.35
N ALA A 202 8.32 -14.90 7.42
CA ALA A 202 8.97 -16.22 7.36
C ALA A 202 8.12 -17.25 6.59
N LYS A 203 6.80 -17.25 6.82
CA LYS A 203 5.87 -18.13 6.07
C LYS A 203 5.79 -17.78 4.58
N LEU A 204 5.83 -16.49 4.25
CA LEU A 204 5.80 -16.04 2.86
C LEU A 204 7.10 -16.41 2.13
N LEU A 205 8.23 -16.27 2.82
CA LEU A 205 9.54 -16.68 2.28
C LEU A 205 9.61 -18.19 2.06
N GLU A 206 9.11 -18.98 3.02
CA GLU A 206 9.03 -20.46 2.87
C GLU A 206 8.21 -20.85 1.64
N LEU A 207 7.05 -20.23 1.45
CA LEU A 207 6.21 -20.46 0.26
C LEU A 207 6.93 -20.04 -1.03
N ALA A 208 7.64 -18.92 -1.03
CA ALA A 208 8.40 -18.46 -2.19
C ALA A 208 9.52 -19.45 -2.54
N HIS A 209 10.27 -19.93 -1.54
CA HIS A 209 11.29 -20.97 -1.72
C HIS A 209 10.72 -22.27 -2.28
N GLN A 210 9.60 -22.71 -1.72
CA GLN A 210 8.93 -23.93 -2.19
C GLN A 210 8.52 -23.79 -3.65
N GLN A 211 7.87 -22.69 -4.04
CA GLN A 211 7.43 -22.44 -5.41
C GLN A 211 8.60 -22.33 -6.39
N ALA A 212 9.67 -21.63 -6.01
CA ALA A 212 10.87 -21.48 -6.81
C ALA A 212 11.54 -22.85 -7.04
N SER A 213 11.75 -23.58 -5.94
CA SER A 213 12.37 -24.91 -5.98
C SER A 213 11.55 -25.90 -6.82
N GLU A 214 10.23 -25.97 -6.59
CA GLU A 214 9.37 -26.89 -7.37
C GLU A 214 9.39 -26.55 -8.87
N THR A 215 9.33 -25.27 -9.21
CA THR A 215 9.27 -24.84 -10.61
C THR A 215 10.58 -25.12 -11.34
N LEU A 216 11.70 -24.67 -10.78
CA LEU A 216 13.01 -24.77 -11.42
C LEU A 216 13.56 -26.19 -11.35
N SER A 217 13.33 -26.94 -10.25
CA SER A 217 13.75 -28.35 -10.17
C SER A 217 13.01 -29.24 -11.15
N LYS A 218 11.72 -28.99 -11.42
CA LYS A 218 10.99 -29.71 -12.47
C LYS A 218 11.65 -29.50 -13.84
N GLU A 219 12.03 -28.27 -14.16
CA GLU A 219 12.69 -27.97 -15.44
C GLU A 219 14.11 -28.56 -15.51
N ILE A 220 14.90 -28.44 -14.44
CA ILE A 220 16.23 -29.06 -14.36
C ILE A 220 16.14 -30.57 -14.56
N ASN A 221 15.21 -31.24 -13.88
CA ASN A 221 15.02 -32.68 -14.00
C ASN A 221 14.54 -33.09 -15.40
N ARG A 222 13.67 -32.30 -16.03
CA ARG A 222 13.23 -32.48 -17.37
C ARG A 222 14.41 -32.41 -18.36
N LEU A 223 15.24 -31.38 -18.27
CA LEU A 223 16.43 -31.21 -19.11
C LEU A 223 17.44 -32.33 -18.89
N LYS A 224 17.70 -32.73 -17.64
CA LYS A 224 18.56 -33.86 -17.30
C LYS A 224 18.06 -35.20 -17.88
N ALA A 225 16.74 -35.40 -17.90
CA ALA A 225 16.16 -36.60 -18.54
C ALA A 225 16.29 -36.54 -20.05
N LEU A 226 16.01 -35.40 -20.66
CA LEU A 226 16.11 -35.21 -22.10
C LEU A 226 17.57 -35.31 -22.61
N SER A 227 18.54 -34.81 -21.89
CA SER A 227 19.96 -34.85 -22.27
C SER A 227 20.50 -36.30 -22.45
N LYS A 228 19.87 -37.28 -21.81
CA LYS A 228 20.22 -38.69 -21.95
C LYS A 228 19.82 -39.28 -23.29
N VAL A 229 18.81 -38.69 -23.94
CA VAL A 229 18.25 -39.22 -25.22
C VAL A 229 18.38 -38.23 -26.39
N ASN A 230 18.69 -36.97 -26.11
CA ASN A 230 18.85 -35.91 -27.09
C ASN A 230 20.19 -35.18 -26.94
N PRO A 231 21.16 -35.41 -27.85
CA PRO A 231 22.49 -34.75 -27.73
C PRO A 231 22.46 -33.24 -27.99
N ASN A 232 21.34 -32.66 -28.43
CA ASN A 232 21.22 -31.22 -28.63
C ASN A 232 20.99 -30.46 -27.32
N ILE A 233 20.65 -31.13 -26.21
CA ILE A 233 20.54 -30.50 -24.90
C ILE A 233 21.94 -30.28 -24.34
N ARG A 234 22.31 -29.04 -24.19
CA ARG A 234 23.64 -28.64 -23.72
C ARG A 234 23.73 -28.67 -22.19
N VAL A 235 24.89 -29.05 -21.67
CA VAL A 235 25.17 -29.04 -20.22
C VAL A 235 25.02 -27.62 -19.62
N GLU A 236 25.36 -26.63 -20.46
CA GLU A 236 25.24 -25.21 -20.07
C GLU A 236 23.81 -24.77 -19.80
N GLU A 237 22.83 -25.36 -20.51
CA GLU A 237 21.40 -25.09 -20.27
C GLU A 237 20.96 -25.58 -18.88
N ILE A 238 21.40 -26.77 -18.50
CA ILE A 238 21.13 -27.32 -17.18
C ILE A 238 21.80 -26.46 -16.10
N ALA A 239 23.09 -26.14 -16.30
CA ALA A 239 23.84 -25.31 -15.38
C ALA A 239 23.26 -23.91 -15.23
N TYR A 240 22.64 -23.35 -16.28
CA TYR A 240 21.94 -22.07 -16.22
C TYR A 240 20.79 -22.11 -15.21
N PHE A 241 19.90 -23.10 -15.30
CA PHE A 241 18.76 -23.22 -14.37
C PHE A 241 19.21 -23.54 -12.93
N GLU A 242 20.28 -24.32 -12.75
CA GLU A 242 20.85 -24.57 -11.43
C GLU A 242 21.39 -23.29 -10.81
N LYS A 243 22.11 -22.46 -11.57
CA LYS A 243 22.58 -21.14 -11.13
C LYS A 243 21.42 -20.17 -10.85
N GLN A 244 20.39 -20.21 -11.71
CA GLN A 244 19.19 -19.39 -11.52
C GLN A 244 18.48 -19.74 -10.21
N LEU A 245 18.34 -21.03 -9.89
CA LEU A 245 17.74 -21.48 -8.64
C LEU A 245 18.53 -21.01 -7.42
N ALA A 246 19.86 -21.14 -7.45
CA ALA A 246 20.74 -20.71 -6.39
C ALA A 246 20.64 -19.17 -6.17
N ALA A 247 20.78 -18.40 -7.26
CA ALA A 247 20.68 -16.95 -7.18
C ALA A 247 19.33 -16.46 -6.71
N LEU A 248 18.24 -17.13 -7.14
CA LEU A 248 16.88 -16.79 -6.67
C LEU A 248 16.70 -17.10 -5.19
N THR A 249 17.27 -18.19 -4.70
CA THR A 249 17.29 -18.55 -3.28
C THR A 249 17.98 -17.46 -2.47
N ASP A 250 19.16 -17.01 -2.88
CA ASP A 250 19.90 -15.94 -2.22
C ASP A 250 19.11 -14.62 -2.16
N VAL A 251 18.39 -14.30 -3.23
CA VAL A 251 17.55 -13.07 -3.30
C VAL A 251 16.34 -13.18 -2.38
N ILE A 252 15.71 -14.35 -2.29
CA ILE A 252 14.58 -14.59 -1.37
C ILE A 252 15.07 -14.51 0.08
N ASP A 253 16.24 -15.10 0.40
CA ASP A 253 16.81 -15.06 1.74
C ASP A 253 17.23 -13.65 2.17
N ALA A 254 17.60 -12.80 1.22
CA ALA A 254 17.94 -11.40 1.46
C ALA A 254 16.72 -10.47 1.58
N ALA A 255 15.50 -10.99 1.41
CA ALA A 255 14.29 -10.18 1.51
C ALA A 255 14.09 -9.65 2.94
N ASN A 256 13.68 -8.40 3.03
CA ASN A 256 13.52 -7.70 4.30
C ASN A 256 12.10 -7.16 4.47
N ILE A 257 11.67 -7.07 5.74
CA ILE A 257 10.47 -6.31 6.10
C ILE A 257 10.87 -4.88 6.45
N ARG A 258 10.08 -3.93 5.97
CA ARG A 258 10.21 -2.51 6.30
C ARG A 258 8.87 -2.01 6.83
N LEU A 259 8.90 -1.24 7.93
CA LEU A 259 7.72 -0.55 8.41
C LEU A 259 7.37 0.58 7.44
N ASP A 260 6.15 0.55 6.94
CA ASP A 260 5.68 1.46 5.92
C ASP A 260 4.69 2.49 6.48
N ALA A 261 3.71 2.03 7.28
CA ALA A 261 2.76 2.93 7.89
C ALA A 261 2.31 2.47 9.28
N ILE A 262 1.91 3.46 10.10
CA ILE A 262 1.38 3.25 11.45
C ILE A 262 0.07 4.00 11.61
N ARG A 263 -0.93 3.32 12.18
CA ARG A 263 -2.15 3.97 12.65
C ARG A 263 -2.37 3.66 14.12
N VAL A 264 -2.48 4.71 14.92
CA VAL A 264 -2.92 4.61 16.31
C VAL A 264 -4.44 4.69 16.35
N ILE A 265 -5.09 3.66 16.85
CA ILE A 265 -6.54 3.55 16.93
C ILE A 265 -6.94 3.66 18.40
N VAL A 266 -7.77 4.63 18.72
CA VAL A 266 -8.30 4.85 20.06
C VAL A 266 -9.74 4.35 20.11
N ALA A 267 -10.05 3.45 21.04
CA ALA A 267 -11.42 3.01 21.27
C ALA A 267 -12.19 4.09 22.02
N THR A 268 -13.36 4.44 21.51
CA THR A 268 -14.29 5.43 22.11
C THR A 268 -15.52 4.76 22.68
#